data_f97b4fc2415d7f7a988f5ad59f83f113
#
_entry.id   f97b4fc2415d7f7a988f5ad59f83f113
#
_cell.length_a   1.000
_cell.length_b   1.000
_cell.length_c   1.000
_cell.angle_alpha   90.00
_cell.angle_beta   90.00
_cell.angle_gamma   90.00
#
_symmetry.space_group_name_H-M   'P 1'
#
loop_
_entity.id
_entity.type
_entity.pdbx_description
1 polymer ?
#
loop_
_entity_poly.entity_id
_entity_poly.type
_entity_poly.pdbx_seq_one_letter_code
_entity_poly.pdbx_strand_id
1 'polypeptide(L)'
;MNNFLKKIIEKKQEDLNVLKQSRFINLFENKIVIIAEIKLASPIVPYFGSEKDIVKRAVSYEAAGADAVSVITEKHFFKGNPEFIPQIKNKVNLPILQKDFIIDPYQIYEAKIIGADALLLIAKIV
;
A
#
# COMPACT_ATOMS: atom_id res chain seq x y z
N MET A 1 10.59 -15.51 13.99
CA MET A 1 10.68 -14.65 12.80
C MET A 1 11.43 -15.40 11.72
N ASN A 2 10.92 -15.40 10.51
CA ASN A 2 11.56 -16.00 9.34
C ASN A 2 12.95 -15.38 9.14
N ASN A 3 14.00 -16.19 8.87
CA ASN A 3 15.37 -15.72 8.63
C ASN A 3 15.47 -14.68 7.52
N PHE A 4 14.59 -14.73 6.53
CA PHE A 4 14.53 -13.76 5.44
C PHE A 4 14.05 -12.38 5.93
N LEU A 5 13.01 -12.35 6.74
CA LEU A 5 12.51 -11.11 7.31
C LEU A 5 13.55 -10.47 8.24
N LYS A 6 14.26 -11.31 9.00
CA LYS A 6 15.37 -10.87 9.85
C LYS A 6 16.50 -10.25 9.04
N LYS A 7 16.88 -10.87 7.91
CA LYS A 7 17.91 -10.32 7.00
C LYS A 7 17.49 -9.01 6.37
N ILE A 8 16.20 -8.86 5.99
CA ILE A 8 15.68 -7.58 5.50
C ILE A 8 15.78 -6.51 6.57
N ILE A 9 15.37 -6.82 7.79
CA ILE A 9 15.44 -5.88 8.92
C ILE A 9 16.89 -5.50 9.20
N GLU A 10 17.83 -6.46 9.24
CA GLU A 10 19.25 -6.21 9.47
C GLU A 10 19.87 -5.32 8.39
N LYS A 11 19.61 -5.62 7.11
CA LYS A 11 20.10 -4.80 5.99
C LYS A 11 19.48 -3.40 5.99
N LYS A 12 18.23 -3.28 6.41
CA LYS A 12 17.54 -2.00 6.46
C LYS A 12 17.79 -1.21 7.74
N GLN A 13 18.37 -1.82 8.77
CA GLN A 13 18.88 -1.06 9.90
C GLN A 13 20.03 -0.13 9.48
N GLU A 14 20.81 -0.54 8.47
CA GLU A 14 21.81 0.33 7.83
C GLU A 14 21.14 1.52 7.13
N ASP A 15 19.91 1.32 6.61
CA ASP A 15 19.11 2.35 5.96
C ASP A 15 18.07 2.99 6.90
N LEU A 16 18.22 2.82 8.22
CA LEU A 16 17.23 3.26 9.21
C LEU A 16 16.96 4.77 9.15
N ASN A 17 17.96 5.54 8.75
CA ASN A 17 17.81 6.99 8.54
C ASN A 17 16.90 7.28 7.33
N VAL A 18 16.91 6.43 6.31
CA VAL A 18 16.02 6.53 5.16
C VAL A 18 14.60 6.10 5.58
N LEU A 19 14.48 5.06 6.41
CA LEU A 19 13.19 4.61 6.96
C LEU A 19 12.56 5.65 7.89
N LYS A 20 13.36 6.37 8.68
CA LYS A 20 12.89 7.49 9.51
C LYS A 20 12.38 8.67 8.67
N GLN A 21 12.77 8.73 7.40
CA GLN A 21 12.29 9.70 6.43
C GLN A 21 11.13 9.18 5.60
N SER A 22 10.64 7.96 5.87
CA SER A 22 9.48 7.41 5.18
C SER A 22 8.29 8.35 5.33
N ARG A 23 7.74 8.78 4.22
CA ARG A 23 6.53 9.61 4.17
C ARG A 23 5.38 8.99 4.93
N PHE A 24 5.30 7.66 4.95
CA PHE A 24 4.23 6.94 5.65
C PHE A 24 4.40 6.99 7.16
N ILE A 25 5.62 6.80 7.67
CA ILE A 25 5.91 6.86 9.11
C ILE A 25 5.63 8.25 9.67
N ASN A 26 6.03 9.28 8.94
CA ASN A 26 5.86 10.67 9.37
C ASN A 26 4.39 11.10 9.50
N LEU A 27 3.46 10.37 8.89
CA LEU A 27 2.04 10.67 9.01
C LEU A 27 1.51 10.52 10.44
N PHE A 28 2.10 9.63 11.23
CA PHE A 28 1.56 9.24 12.55
C PHE A 28 2.02 10.14 13.70
N GLU A 29 2.69 11.26 13.39
CA GLU A 29 3.13 12.22 14.41
C GLU A 29 1.99 13.17 14.80
N ASN A 30 1.47 12.98 16.03
CA ASN A 30 0.59 13.93 16.73
C ASN A 30 -0.74 14.30 16.06
N LYS A 31 -1.30 13.45 15.20
CA LYS A 31 -2.60 13.71 14.54
C LYS A 31 -3.36 12.44 14.23
N ILE A 32 -4.66 12.59 13.99
CA ILE A 32 -5.47 11.54 13.38
C ILE A 32 -5.12 11.46 11.90
N VAL A 33 -4.83 10.25 11.44
CA VAL A 33 -4.48 9.98 10.03
C VAL A 33 -5.67 9.34 9.34
N ILE A 34 -6.03 9.89 8.18
CA ILE A 34 -7.07 9.32 7.32
C ILE A 34 -6.41 8.60 6.16
N ILE A 35 -6.58 7.28 6.12
CA ILE A 35 -6.15 6.43 5.01
C ILE A 35 -7.37 6.05 4.21
N ALA A 36 -7.49 6.59 3.00
CA ALA A 36 -8.61 6.30 2.11
C ALA A 36 -8.30 5.05 1.27
N GLU A 37 -9.25 4.14 1.15
CA GLU A 37 -9.05 2.87 0.48
C GLU A 37 -9.62 2.84 -0.93
N ILE A 38 -8.85 2.28 -1.87
CA ILE A 38 -9.30 1.94 -3.22
C ILE A 38 -9.52 0.44 -3.28
N LYS A 39 -10.78 0.06 -3.47
CA LYS A 39 -11.23 -1.31 -3.53
C LYS A 39 -12.29 -1.43 -4.63
N LEU A 40 -12.12 -2.40 -5.54
CA LEU A 40 -13.06 -2.61 -6.66
C LEU A 40 -14.10 -3.67 -6.37
N ALA A 41 -13.80 -4.63 -5.52
CA ALA A 41 -14.69 -5.72 -5.14
C ALA A 41 -14.27 -6.32 -3.80
N SER A 42 -15.13 -7.13 -3.22
CA SER A 42 -14.81 -7.99 -2.07
C SER A 42 -15.56 -9.31 -2.21
N PRO A 43 -15.24 -10.33 -1.38
CA PRO A 43 -16.00 -11.58 -1.40
C PRO A 43 -17.50 -11.42 -1.12
N ILE A 44 -17.89 -10.37 -0.41
CA ILE A 44 -19.27 -10.09 -0.02
C ILE A 44 -19.94 -9.13 -1.00
N VAL A 45 -19.22 -8.12 -1.48
CA VAL A 45 -19.72 -7.12 -2.43
C VAL A 45 -18.93 -7.25 -3.72
N PRO A 46 -19.54 -7.74 -4.81
CA PRO A 46 -18.81 -8.07 -6.04
C PRO A 46 -18.41 -6.86 -6.87
N TYR A 47 -18.89 -5.67 -6.55
CA TYR A 47 -18.58 -4.48 -7.33
C TYR A 47 -18.66 -3.20 -6.49
N PHE A 48 -17.55 -2.46 -6.44
CA PHE A 48 -17.45 -1.11 -5.85
C PHE A 48 -17.09 -0.05 -6.89
N GLY A 49 -16.73 -0.44 -8.10
CA GLY A 49 -16.32 0.47 -9.14
C GLY A 49 -15.45 -0.19 -10.20
N SER A 50 -15.10 0.56 -11.23
CA SER A 50 -14.28 0.12 -12.35
C SER A 50 -12.80 0.43 -12.11
N GLU A 51 -11.90 -0.41 -12.65
CA GLU A 51 -10.48 -0.10 -12.64
C GLU A 51 -10.13 1.18 -13.43
N LYS A 52 -11.01 1.62 -14.33
CA LYS A 52 -10.85 2.89 -15.05
C LYS A 52 -10.93 4.10 -14.12
N ASP A 53 -11.55 3.95 -12.95
CA ASP A 53 -11.80 5.05 -12.02
C ASP A 53 -10.80 5.12 -10.86
N ILE A 54 -9.85 4.19 -10.77
CA ILE A 54 -8.94 4.13 -9.59
C ILE A 54 -8.10 5.39 -9.42
N VAL A 55 -7.58 5.92 -10.51
CA VAL A 55 -6.77 7.15 -10.48
C VAL A 55 -7.64 8.34 -10.10
N LYS A 56 -8.82 8.44 -10.68
CA LYS A 56 -9.79 9.49 -10.37
C LYS A 56 -10.19 9.48 -8.89
N ARG A 57 -10.39 8.29 -8.33
CA ARG A 57 -10.68 8.14 -6.88
C ARG A 57 -9.51 8.62 -6.03
N ALA A 58 -8.27 8.23 -6.38
CA ALA A 58 -7.09 8.66 -5.65
C ALA A 58 -6.94 10.18 -5.67
N VAL A 59 -7.14 10.81 -6.82
CA VAL A 59 -7.14 12.28 -6.97
C VAL A 59 -8.22 12.92 -6.11
N SER A 60 -9.42 12.34 -6.08
CA SER A 60 -10.52 12.82 -5.23
C SER A 60 -10.20 12.71 -3.75
N TYR A 61 -9.57 11.62 -3.31
CA TYR A 61 -9.14 11.44 -1.93
C TYR A 61 -8.09 12.46 -1.52
N GLU A 62 -7.12 12.72 -2.40
CA GLU A 62 -6.11 13.75 -2.17
C GLU A 62 -6.76 15.13 -2.02
N ALA A 63 -7.66 15.48 -2.92
CA ALA A 63 -8.38 16.75 -2.88
C ALA A 63 -9.25 16.90 -1.63
N ALA A 64 -9.80 15.80 -1.13
CA ALA A 64 -10.62 15.77 0.09
C ALA A 64 -9.78 15.82 1.38
N GLY A 65 -8.47 15.76 1.30
CA GLY A 65 -7.59 15.87 2.46
C GLY A 65 -7.18 14.54 3.10
N ALA A 66 -7.29 13.42 2.39
CA ALA A 66 -6.73 12.17 2.88
C ALA A 66 -5.22 12.29 3.07
N ASP A 67 -4.68 11.60 4.07
CA ASP A 67 -3.26 11.61 4.40
C ASP A 67 -2.48 10.52 3.64
N ALA A 68 -3.14 9.45 3.29
CA ALA A 68 -2.58 8.33 2.53
C ALA A 68 -3.69 7.61 1.78
N VAL A 69 -3.30 6.75 0.84
CA VAL A 69 -4.22 5.88 0.13
C VAL A 69 -3.82 4.43 0.33
N SER A 70 -4.79 3.58 0.64
CA SER A 70 -4.63 2.13 0.69
C SER A 70 -5.16 1.55 -0.62
N VAL A 71 -4.33 0.76 -1.30
CA VAL A 71 -4.68 0.16 -2.59
C VAL A 71 -4.72 -1.35 -2.45
N ILE A 72 -5.90 -1.93 -2.65
CA ILE A 72 -6.04 -3.39 -2.66
C ILE A 72 -5.62 -3.92 -4.02
N THR A 73 -4.57 -4.74 -4.04
CA THR A 73 -3.97 -5.30 -5.26
C THR A 73 -4.29 -6.79 -5.46
N GLU A 74 -4.97 -7.44 -4.51
CA GLU A 74 -5.36 -8.84 -4.61
C GLU A 74 -6.32 -9.05 -5.79
N LYS A 75 -5.98 -10.00 -6.69
CA LYS A 75 -6.65 -10.14 -8.00
C LYS A 75 -7.92 -10.97 -7.97
N HIS A 76 -7.97 -12.01 -7.15
CA HIS A 76 -9.02 -13.03 -7.27
C HIS A 76 -10.34 -12.62 -6.62
N PHE A 77 -10.29 -12.12 -5.39
CA PHE A 77 -11.48 -11.79 -4.61
C PHE A 77 -11.81 -10.32 -4.58
N PHE A 78 -10.78 -9.47 -4.71
CA PHE A 78 -10.92 -8.02 -4.63
C PHE A 78 -10.78 -7.33 -6.00
N LYS A 79 -10.50 -8.08 -7.05
CA LYS A 79 -10.34 -7.57 -8.42
C LYS A 79 -9.28 -6.48 -8.55
N GLY A 80 -8.27 -6.53 -7.69
CA GLY A 80 -7.16 -5.60 -7.69
C GLY A 80 -6.09 -5.96 -8.72
N ASN A 81 -5.08 -5.10 -8.80
CA ASN A 81 -3.91 -5.30 -9.64
C ASN A 81 -2.75 -4.48 -9.06
N PRO A 82 -1.55 -5.07 -8.90
CA PRO A 82 -0.37 -4.32 -8.47
C PRO A 82 -0.06 -3.10 -9.34
N GLU A 83 -0.41 -3.14 -10.62
CA GLU A 83 -0.22 -2.03 -11.55
C GLU A 83 -1.04 -0.77 -11.20
N PHE A 84 -2.03 -0.88 -10.35
CA PHE A 84 -2.77 0.29 -9.86
C PHE A 84 -1.86 1.25 -9.10
N ILE A 85 -0.86 0.72 -8.38
CA ILE A 85 0.03 1.55 -7.56
C ILE A 85 0.86 2.51 -8.40
N PRO A 86 1.62 2.08 -9.43
CA PRO A 86 2.34 3.05 -10.26
C PRO A 86 1.42 4.03 -10.99
N GLN A 87 0.24 3.60 -11.42
CA GLN A 87 -0.72 4.50 -12.05
C GLN A 87 -1.18 5.62 -11.11
N ILE A 88 -1.49 5.27 -9.87
CA ILE A 88 -1.90 6.23 -8.84
C ILE A 88 -0.73 7.13 -8.46
N LYS A 89 0.45 6.55 -8.29
CA LYS A 89 1.66 7.30 -7.90
C LYS A 89 2.05 8.38 -8.90
N ASN A 90 1.74 8.20 -10.17
CA ASN A 90 1.98 9.20 -11.20
C ASN A 90 1.05 10.42 -11.11
N LYS A 91 -0.04 10.34 -10.39
CA LYS A 91 -1.08 11.37 -10.36
C LYS A 91 -1.31 12.02 -9.00
N VAL A 92 -0.89 11.38 -7.92
CA VAL A 92 -1.06 11.91 -6.56
C VAL A 92 0.26 11.91 -5.80
N ASN A 93 0.38 12.77 -4.80
CA ASN A 93 1.52 12.84 -3.90
C ASN A 93 1.29 12.09 -2.58
N LEU A 94 0.15 11.44 -2.41
CA LEU A 94 -0.15 10.69 -1.20
C LEU A 94 0.76 9.48 -1.06
N PRO A 95 1.23 9.17 0.16
CA PRO A 95 1.83 7.89 0.45
C PRO A 95 0.86 6.75 0.16
N ILE A 96 1.38 5.63 -0.35
CA ILE A 96 0.58 4.48 -0.78
C ILE A 96 0.88 3.27 0.10
N LEU A 97 -0.16 2.72 0.72
CA LEU A 97 -0.13 1.44 1.40
C LEU A 97 -0.65 0.37 0.43
N GLN A 98 0.18 -0.63 0.12
CA GLN A 98 -0.29 -1.80 -0.61
C GLN A 98 -0.99 -2.77 0.34
N LYS A 99 -2.20 -3.14 -0.02
CA LYS A 99 -3.00 -4.09 0.75
C LYS A 99 -3.25 -5.35 -0.08
N ASP A 100 -2.58 -6.42 0.33
CA ASP A 100 -2.65 -7.72 -0.33
C ASP A 100 -2.29 -8.81 0.69
N PHE A 101 -2.48 -10.06 0.33
CA PHE A 101 -2.01 -11.19 1.13
C PHE A 101 -0.54 -11.45 0.82
N ILE A 102 0.34 -11.02 1.71
CA ILE A 102 1.78 -11.17 1.56
C ILE A 102 2.20 -12.51 2.17
N ILE A 103 2.52 -13.47 1.31
CA ILE A 103 2.89 -14.83 1.71
C ILE A 103 4.28 -15.24 1.24
N ASP A 104 4.91 -14.43 0.40
CA ASP A 104 6.23 -14.70 -0.16
C ASP A 104 7.09 -13.43 -0.09
N PRO A 105 8.38 -13.56 0.28
CA PRO A 105 9.32 -12.44 0.29
C PRO A 105 9.41 -11.65 -1.03
N TYR A 106 9.22 -12.32 -2.15
CA TYR A 106 9.19 -11.69 -3.47
C TYR A 106 8.17 -10.54 -3.53
N GLN A 107 7.03 -10.68 -2.88
CA GLN A 107 5.97 -9.67 -2.87
C GLN A 107 6.42 -8.37 -2.18
N ILE A 108 7.34 -8.45 -1.22
CA ILE A 108 7.89 -7.27 -0.55
C ILE A 108 8.77 -6.48 -1.52
N TYR A 109 9.60 -7.17 -2.29
CA TYR A 109 10.43 -6.52 -3.31
C TYR A 109 9.58 -5.93 -4.44
N GLU A 110 8.57 -6.66 -4.88
CA GLU A 110 7.62 -6.17 -5.88
C GLU A 110 6.94 -4.88 -5.40
N ALA A 111 6.45 -4.86 -4.17
CA ALA A 111 5.83 -3.69 -3.55
C ALA A 111 6.75 -2.46 -3.63
N LYS A 112 8.02 -2.63 -3.32
CA LYS A 112 9.00 -1.54 -3.40
C LYS A 112 9.21 -1.06 -4.83
N ILE A 113 9.34 -1.98 -5.77
CA ILE A 113 9.58 -1.67 -7.19
C ILE A 113 8.41 -0.89 -7.79
N ILE A 114 7.19 -1.30 -7.50
CA ILE A 114 5.99 -0.62 -8.02
C ILE A 114 5.70 0.71 -7.31
N GLY A 115 6.40 1.02 -6.25
CA GLY A 115 6.34 2.32 -5.60
C GLY A 115 5.45 2.42 -4.37
N ALA A 116 5.09 1.30 -3.75
CA ALA A 116 4.41 1.33 -2.46
C ALA A 116 5.33 1.92 -1.39
N ASP A 117 4.78 2.78 -0.54
CA ASP A 117 5.49 3.36 0.60
C ASP A 117 5.40 2.46 1.84
N ALA A 118 4.38 1.62 1.89
CA ALA A 118 4.17 0.65 2.97
C ALA A 118 3.38 -0.55 2.44
N LEU A 119 3.43 -1.65 3.17
CA LEU A 119 2.57 -2.80 2.93
C LEU A 119 2.04 -3.34 4.26
N LEU A 120 0.94 -4.07 4.18
CA LEU A 120 0.31 -4.68 5.34
C LEU A 120 0.66 -6.17 5.40
N LEU A 121 1.13 -6.61 6.58
CA LEU A 121 1.33 -8.03 6.87
C LEU A 121 0.22 -8.53 7.78
N ILE A 122 -0.34 -9.67 7.42
CA ILE A 122 -1.37 -10.32 8.24
C ILE A 122 -0.67 -11.40 9.08
N ALA A 123 -0.55 -11.16 10.37
CA ALA A 123 0.23 -12.01 11.28
C ALA A 123 -0.22 -13.47 11.30
N LYS A 124 -1.47 -13.75 10.96
CA LYS A 124 -2.04 -15.12 10.97
C LYS A 124 -1.54 -15.98 9.80
N ILE A 125 -1.00 -15.36 8.73
CA ILE A 125 -0.57 -16.07 7.52
C ILE A 125 0.92 -15.94 7.20
N VAL A 126 1.67 -15.23 8.02
CA VAL A 126 3.15 -15.08 7.85
C VAL A 126 3.93 -15.83 8.92
#